data_e1128113697036774626be9281a0291d
#
_entry.id   e1128113697036774626be9281a0291d
#
_cell.length_a   1.000
_cell.length_b   1.000
_cell.length_c   1.000
_cell.angle_alpha   90.00
_cell.angle_beta   90.00
_cell.angle_gamma   90.00
#
_symmetry.space_group_name_H-M   'P 1'
#
loop_
_entity.id
_entity.type
_entity.pdbx_description
1 polymer ?
#
loop_
_entity_poly.entity_id
_entity_poly.type
_entity_poly.pdbx_seq_one_letter_code
_entity_poly.pdbx_strand_id
1 'polypeptide(L)' 'MHNCIKELRKARGLRQEDMAHLLGVSRQTVVAMENNKYDPTLELAMKVARLLGQPVESIFFLEG' A
#
# COMPACT_ATOMS: atom_id res chain seq x y z
N MET A 1 7.43 1.41 9.73
CA MET A 1 7.09 0.06 9.23
C MET A 1 7.46 -0.04 7.77
N HIS A 2 8.08 -1.13 7.38
CA HIS A 2 8.47 -1.36 5.99
C HIS A 2 7.35 -2.03 5.22
N ASN A 3 7.39 -1.92 3.89
CA ASN A 3 6.39 -2.57 3.04
C ASN A 3 6.95 -2.81 1.63
N CYS A 4 6.24 -3.62 0.86
CA CYS A 4 6.57 -3.88 -0.54
C CYS A 4 5.42 -3.46 -1.47
N ILE A 5 4.68 -2.42 -1.07
CA ILE A 5 3.54 -1.92 -1.85
C ILE A 5 3.97 -1.53 -3.26
N LYS A 6 5.07 -0.79 -3.37
CA LYS A 6 5.54 -0.28 -4.66
C LYS A 6 5.79 -1.40 -5.66
N GLU A 7 6.48 -2.44 -5.22
CA GLU A 7 6.81 -3.58 -6.07
C GLU A 7 5.55 -4.32 -6.53
N LEU A 8 4.64 -4.56 -5.60
CA LEU A 8 3.39 -5.25 -5.92
C LEU A 8 2.48 -4.40 -6.79
N ARG A 9 2.45 -3.08 -6.55
CA ARG A 9 1.69 -2.14 -7.36
C ARG A 9 2.18 -2.16 -8.81
N LYS A 10 3.51 -2.07 -8.98
CA LYS A 10 4.12 -2.09 -10.31
C LYS A 10 3.86 -3.41 -11.03
N ALA A 11 3.91 -4.51 -10.29
CA ALA A 11 3.62 -5.84 -10.87
C ALA A 11 2.20 -5.92 -11.41
N ARG A 12 1.28 -5.10 -10.88
CA ARG A 12 -0.09 -5.02 -11.36
C ARG A 12 -0.30 -3.95 -12.43
N GLY A 13 0.76 -3.25 -12.82
CA GLY A 13 0.66 -2.20 -13.83
C GLY A 13 -0.09 -0.96 -13.36
N LEU A 14 -0.16 -0.74 -12.04
CA LEU A 14 -0.87 0.40 -11.47
C LEU A 14 0.09 1.55 -11.19
N ARG A 15 -0.33 2.77 -11.54
CA ARG A 15 0.37 3.97 -11.12
C ARG A 15 -0.07 4.34 -9.71
N GLN A 16 0.69 5.23 -9.05
CA GLN A 16 0.33 5.68 -7.71
C GLN A 16 -1.06 6.30 -7.68
N GLU A 17 -1.40 7.11 -8.67
CA GLU A 17 -2.71 7.75 -8.73
C GLU A 17 -3.84 6.74 -8.98
N ASP A 18 -3.57 5.67 -9.73
CA ASP A 18 -4.56 4.61 -9.95
C ASP A 18 -4.87 3.91 -8.62
N MET A 19 -3.82 3.58 -7.88
CA MET A 19 -3.98 2.93 -6.59
C MET A 19 -4.72 3.83 -5.60
N ALA A 20 -4.36 5.12 -5.57
CA ALA A 20 -5.01 6.08 -4.70
C ALA A 20 -6.52 6.13 -4.99
N HIS A 21 -6.89 6.18 -6.27
CA HIS A 21 -8.29 6.20 -6.66
C HIS A 21 -9.02 4.95 -6.20
N LEU A 22 -8.42 3.78 -6.42
CA LEU A 22 -9.02 2.50 -6.04
C LEU A 22 -9.16 2.34 -4.53
N LEU A 23 -8.25 2.93 -3.77
CA LEU A 23 -8.28 2.87 -2.30
C LEU A 23 -9.14 3.98 -1.69
N GLY A 24 -9.51 5.00 -2.46
CA GLY A 24 -10.27 6.13 -1.96
C GLY A 24 -9.44 7.08 -1.11
N VAL A 25 -8.14 7.20 -1.40
CA VAL A 25 -7.23 8.10 -0.68
C VAL A 25 -6.52 9.01 -1.68
N SER A 26 -5.78 10.00 -1.18
CA SER A 26 -5.00 10.87 -2.05
C SER A 26 -3.75 10.15 -2.55
N ARG A 27 -3.21 10.61 -3.69
CA ARG A 27 -1.94 10.12 -4.19
C ARG A 27 -0.82 10.32 -3.16
N GLN A 28 -0.87 11.45 -2.44
CA GLN A 28 0.13 11.75 -1.41
C GLN A 28 0.14 10.69 -0.32
N THR A 29 -1.03 10.14 0.02
CA THR A 29 -1.12 9.06 1.00
C THR A 29 -0.42 7.80 0.47
N VAL A 30 -0.60 7.46 -0.80
CA VAL A 30 0.07 6.32 -1.40
C VAL A 30 1.59 6.52 -1.40
N VAL A 31 2.04 7.71 -1.79
CA VAL A 31 3.46 8.05 -1.79
C VAL A 31 4.04 7.92 -0.38
N ALA A 32 3.34 8.46 0.62
CA ALA A 32 3.80 8.40 2.00
C ALA A 32 3.88 6.96 2.52
N MET A 33 2.91 6.13 2.18
CA MET A 33 2.94 4.71 2.55
C MET A 33 4.15 4.01 1.94
N GLU A 34 4.38 4.21 0.65
CA GLU A 34 5.47 3.54 -0.06
C GLU A 34 6.84 3.96 0.46
N ASN A 35 6.93 5.19 0.98
CA ASN A 35 8.18 5.73 1.52
C ASN A 35 8.33 5.52 3.02
N ASN A 36 7.51 4.69 3.63
CA ASN A 36 7.53 4.38 5.07
C ASN A 36 7.34 5.63 5.94
N LYS A 37 6.64 6.65 5.41
CA LYS A 37 6.35 7.89 6.12
C LYS A 37 4.97 7.89 6.77
N TYR A 38 4.15 6.90 6.48
CA TYR A 38 2.80 6.81 6.97
C TYR A 38 2.41 5.35 7.13
N ASP A 39 2.04 4.96 8.33
CA ASP A 39 1.54 3.62 8.61
C ASP A 39 0.02 3.66 8.47
N PRO A 40 -0.56 2.90 7.55
CA PRO A 40 -2.00 2.96 7.32
C PRO A 40 -2.78 2.41 8.51
N THR A 41 -4.03 2.88 8.63
CA THR A 41 -4.99 2.27 9.55
C THR A 41 -5.19 0.81 9.16
N LEU A 42 -5.72 0.01 10.07
CA LEU A 42 -6.02 -1.40 9.77
C LEU A 42 -6.98 -1.51 8.58
N GLU A 43 -8.00 -0.65 8.52
CA GLU A 43 -8.95 -0.67 7.41
C GLU A 43 -8.25 -0.43 6.07
N LEU A 44 -7.39 0.58 6.02
CA LEU A 44 -6.65 0.89 4.80
C LEU A 44 -5.68 -0.24 4.43
N ALA A 45 -5.00 -0.81 5.42
CA ALA A 45 -4.10 -1.94 5.20
C ALA A 45 -4.84 -3.14 4.61
N MET A 46 -6.03 -3.40 5.08
CA MET A 46 -6.86 -4.50 4.56
C MET A 46 -7.31 -4.21 3.13
N LYS A 47 -7.64 -2.95 2.81
CA LYS A 47 -7.99 -2.56 1.44
C LYS A 47 -6.79 -2.74 0.50
N VAL A 48 -5.60 -2.36 0.94
CA VAL A 48 -4.36 -2.54 0.18
C VAL A 48 -4.13 -4.03 -0.08
N ALA A 49 -4.27 -4.85 0.95
CA ALA A 49 -4.08 -6.30 0.83
C ALA A 49 -5.05 -6.90 -0.19
N ARG A 50 -6.32 -6.49 -0.13
CA ARG A 50 -7.34 -6.99 -1.06
C ARG A 50 -7.02 -6.56 -2.50
N LEU A 51 -6.63 -5.31 -2.68
CA LEU A 51 -6.28 -4.80 -4.01
C LEU A 51 -5.08 -5.53 -4.60
N LEU A 52 -4.06 -5.79 -3.78
CA LEU A 52 -2.83 -6.42 -4.24
C LEU A 52 -2.89 -7.95 -4.23
N GLY A 53 -3.95 -8.53 -3.68
CA GLY A 53 -4.14 -9.98 -3.67
C GLY A 53 -3.15 -10.72 -2.79
N GLN A 54 -2.68 -10.08 -1.71
CA GLN A 54 -1.71 -10.65 -0.77
C GLN A 54 -2.19 -10.42 0.66
N PRO A 55 -1.85 -11.30 1.60
CA PRO A 55 -2.17 -11.02 3.00
C PRO A 55 -1.39 -9.81 3.52
N VAL A 56 -1.95 -9.15 4.53
CA VAL A 56 -1.32 -7.94 5.10
C VAL A 56 0.12 -8.22 5.52
N GLU A 57 0.39 -9.36 6.12
CA GLU A 57 1.73 -9.72 6.61
C GLU A 57 2.75 -9.93 5.50
N SER A 58 2.29 -10.14 4.26
CA SER A 58 3.18 -10.25 3.11
C SER A 58 3.48 -8.89 2.47
N ILE A 59 2.77 -7.86 2.89
CA ILE A 59 2.92 -6.51 2.33
C ILE A 59 3.61 -5.58 3.31
N PHE A 60 3.22 -5.64 4.58
CA PHE A 60 3.72 -4.76 5.65
C PHE A 60 4.57 -5.56 6.62
N PHE A 61 5.71 -5.02 7.00
CA PHE A 61 6.67 -5.71 7.86
C PHE A 61 6.99 -4.87 9.09
N LEU A 62 6.88 -5.46 10.26
CA LEU A 62 7.28 -4.81 11.50
C LEU A 62 8.81 -4.76 11.56
N GLU A 63 9.34 -3.70 12.18
CA GLU A 63 10.76 -3.53 12.38
C GLU A 63 11.21 -4.32 13.61
N GLY A 64 12.40 -4.86 13.54
CA GLY A 64 13.05 -5.53 14.65
C GLY A 64 12.86 -7.03 14.66
#